data_da75e2fe76da3168376f086df81902e1
#
_entry.id   da75e2fe76da3168376f086df81902e1
#
_cell.length_a   1.000
_cell.length_b   1.000
_cell.length_c   1.000
_cell.angle_alpha   90.00
_cell.angle_beta   90.00
_cell.angle_gamma   90.00
#
_symmetry.space_group_name_H-M   'P 1'
#
loop_
_entity.id
_entity.type
_entity.pdbx_description
1 polymer ?
#
loop_
_entity_poly.entity_id
_entity_poly.type
_entity_poly.pdbx_seq_one_letter_code
_entity_poly.pdbx_strand_id
1 'polypeptide(L)'
;LDLWGRVRTRIEGDCEVREIGLRNGTLEDCAGCPYTTCLHFGERGGCFYGGVMVQEVFPALREADAVVLLCPNYNDALSANLTAAVNRLTALYRAASFEDKAVFAIVVSGYSGGDLVASQVVSALCVNKGFRLPPGAILMETANDAGAALRLPGIEGRLERFAENLLEQLKL
;
A
#
# COMPACT_ATOMS: atom_id res chain seq x y z
N LEU A 1 0.89 7.37 10.25
CA LEU A 1 -0.56 7.22 10.51
C LEU A 1 -1.28 8.57 10.59
N ASP A 2 -0.67 9.60 11.19
CA ASP A 2 -1.32 10.90 11.40
C ASP A 2 -1.69 11.60 10.08
N LEU A 3 -0.81 11.54 9.06
CA LEU A 3 -1.09 12.10 7.73
C LEU A 3 -2.28 11.38 7.07
N TRP A 4 -2.33 10.05 7.16
CA TRP A 4 -3.45 9.29 6.65
C TRP A 4 -4.77 9.66 7.31
N GLY A 5 -4.78 9.86 8.62
CA GLY A 5 -5.98 10.32 9.33
C GLY A 5 -6.55 11.62 8.75
N ARG A 6 -5.68 12.55 8.35
CA ARG A 6 -6.11 13.79 7.68
C ARG A 6 -6.61 13.57 6.25
N VAL A 7 -5.99 12.70 5.49
CA VAL A 7 -6.49 12.31 4.14
C VAL A 7 -7.85 11.63 4.27
N ARG A 8 -7.95 10.65 5.17
CA ARG A 8 -9.18 9.89 5.40
C ARG A 8 -10.38 10.82 5.70
N THR A 9 -10.20 11.79 6.58
CA THR A 9 -11.28 12.75 6.90
C THR A 9 -11.75 13.54 5.68
N ARG A 10 -10.89 13.75 4.67
CA ARG A 10 -11.24 14.47 3.44
C ARG A 10 -11.99 13.63 2.42
N ILE A 11 -11.79 12.33 2.44
CA ILE A 11 -12.44 11.39 1.51
C ILE A 11 -13.65 10.67 2.14
N GLU A 12 -13.84 10.85 3.45
CA GLU A 12 -14.94 10.24 4.20
C GLU A 12 -16.29 10.79 3.70
N GLY A 13 -17.15 9.89 3.24
CA GLY A 13 -18.41 10.23 2.61
C GLY A 13 -18.44 10.15 1.07
N ASP A 14 -17.28 10.19 0.43
CA ASP A 14 -17.13 10.05 -1.02
C ASP A 14 -16.76 8.63 -1.46
N CYS A 15 -16.18 7.82 -0.55
CA CYS A 15 -15.80 6.42 -0.82
C CYS A 15 -15.82 5.57 0.45
N GLU A 16 -15.90 4.26 0.25
CA GLU A 16 -15.71 3.29 1.33
C GLU A 16 -14.21 3.08 1.57
N VAL A 17 -13.79 3.16 2.84
CA VAL A 17 -12.40 2.96 3.27
C VAL A 17 -12.29 1.74 4.17
N ARG A 18 -11.51 0.76 3.74
CA ARG A 18 -11.16 -0.42 4.53
C ARG A 18 -9.71 -0.34 4.97
N GLU A 19 -9.46 -0.28 6.27
CA GLU A 19 -8.12 -0.25 6.84
C GLU A 19 -7.70 -1.63 7.34
N ILE A 20 -6.49 -2.06 6.95
CA ILE A 20 -5.93 -3.35 7.35
C ILE A 20 -4.56 -3.11 7.99
N GLY A 21 -4.43 -3.53 9.24
CA GLY A 21 -3.19 -3.43 10.00
C GLY A 21 -2.29 -4.64 9.80
N LEU A 22 -1.15 -4.46 9.16
CA LEU A 22 -0.12 -5.49 9.02
C LEU A 22 0.77 -5.50 10.26
N ARG A 23 0.40 -6.28 11.26
CA ARG A 23 1.08 -6.29 12.56
C ARG A 23 2.12 -7.42 12.65
N ASN A 24 3.17 -7.21 13.44
CA ASN A 24 4.14 -8.23 13.77
C ASN A 24 3.45 -9.48 14.38
N GLY A 25 3.86 -10.65 13.94
CA GLY A 25 3.29 -11.93 14.39
C GLY A 25 1.96 -12.33 13.73
N THR A 26 1.35 -11.47 12.90
CA THR A 26 0.11 -11.81 12.16
C THR A 26 0.36 -12.03 10.67
N LEU A 27 1.55 -11.72 10.20
CA LEU A 27 1.95 -11.81 8.81
C LEU A 27 3.28 -12.55 8.69
N GLU A 28 3.25 -13.67 7.99
CA GLU A 28 4.45 -14.41 7.57
C GLU A 28 4.85 -13.99 6.15
N ASP A 29 6.15 -13.94 5.86
CA ASP A 29 6.66 -13.66 4.53
C ASP A 29 6.43 -14.83 3.56
N CYS A 30 6.66 -14.59 2.29
CA CYS A 30 6.62 -15.60 1.24
C CYS A 30 7.85 -16.53 1.36
N ALA A 31 7.59 -17.82 1.61
CA ALA A 31 8.67 -18.82 1.70
C ALA A 31 9.14 -19.39 0.35
N GLY A 32 8.69 -18.82 -0.78
CA GLY A 32 9.12 -19.25 -2.11
C GLY A 32 8.63 -20.66 -2.48
N CYS A 33 7.35 -20.95 -2.30
CA CYS A 33 6.76 -22.22 -2.69
C CYS A 33 7.02 -22.55 -4.18
N PRO A 34 7.08 -23.84 -4.56
CA PRO A 34 7.07 -24.22 -5.97
C PRO A 34 5.93 -23.58 -6.73
N TYR A 35 6.17 -23.24 -8.00
CA TYR A 35 5.20 -22.55 -8.84
C TYR A 35 3.82 -23.24 -8.83
N THR A 36 3.79 -24.56 -8.99
CA THR A 36 2.55 -25.34 -8.99
C THR A 36 1.77 -25.24 -7.69
N THR A 37 2.46 -25.21 -6.55
CA THR A 37 1.85 -25.02 -5.23
C THR A 37 1.28 -23.60 -5.11
N CYS A 38 2.08 -22.59 -5.49
CA CYS A 38 1.64 -21.21 -5.45
C CYS A 38 0.41 -20.98 -6.33
N LEU A 39 0.41 -21.54 -7.55
CA LEU A 39 -0.72 -21.47 -8.49
C LEU A 39 -1.98 -22.14 -7.92
N HIS A 40 -1.83 -23.36 -7.37
CA HIS A 40 -2.94 -24.11 -6.77
C HIS A 40 -3.70 -23.31 -5.70
N PHE A 41 -2.99 -22.64 -4.81
CA PHE A 41 -3.62 -21.79 -3.79
C PHE A 41 -4.12 -20.46 -4.37
N GLY A 42 -3.37 -19.84 -5.28
CA GLY A 42 -3.71 -18.57 -5.91
C GLY A 42 -5.01 -18.64 -6.70
N GLU A 43 -5.22 -19.68 -7.50
CA GLU A 43 -6.45 -19.92 -8.25
C GLU A 43 -7.69 -20.07 -7.35
N ARG A 44 -7.49 -20.46 -6.10
CA ARG A 44 -8.52 -20.55 -5.06
C ARG A 44 -8.62 -19.31 -4.19
N GLY A 45 -7.94 -18.23 -4.60
CA GLY A 45 -7.95 -16.96 -3.90
C GLY A 45 -7.17 -16.95 -2.59
N GLY A 46 -6.26 -17.91 -2.40
CA GLY A 46 -5.53 -18.10 -1.16
C GLY A 46 -4.02 -18.13 -1.32
N CYS A 47 -3.35 -18.38 -0.21
CA CYS A 47 -1.93 -18.68 -0.09
C CYS A 47 -1.77 -19.74 0.99
N PHE A 48 -0.82 -20.67 0.83
CA PHE A 48 -0.56 -21.74 1.79
C PHE A 48 -0.44 -21.25 3.24
N TYR A 49 0.19 -20.10 3.43
CA TYR A 49 0.44 -19.54 4.77
C TYR A 49 -0.77 -18.83 5.40
N GLY A 50 -1.90 -18.69 4.69
CA GLY A 50 -3.13 -18.12 5.25
C GLY A 50 -2.95 -16.74 5.89
N GLY A 51 -3.50 -16.56 7.10
CA GLY A 51 -3.37 -15.35 7.91
C GLY A 51 -4.05 -14.12 7.30
N VAL A 52 -3.68 -12.93 7.79
CA VAL A 52 -4.26 -11.64 7.40
C VAL A 52 -4.27 -11.41 5.88
N MET A 53 -3.26 -11.92 5.17
CA MET A 53 -3.21 -11.79 3.70
C MET A 53 -4.39 -12.45 3.01
N VAL A 54 -4.75 -13.66 3.42
CA VAL A 54 -5.84 -14.43 2.81
C VAL A 54 -7.21 -14.02 3.36
N GLN A 55 -7.26 -13.71 4.64
CA GLN A 55 -8.51 -13.40 5.33
C GLN A 55 -9.00 -11.97 5.08
N GLU A 56 -8.09 -11.01 4.90
CA GLU A 56 -8.43 -9.61 4.81
C GLU A 56 -7.85 -8.93 3.55
N VAL A 57 -6.53 -9.05 3.29
CA VAL A 57 -5.87 -8.27 2.23
C VAL A 57 -6.31 -8.70 0.84
N PHE A 58 -6.36 -10.00 0.55
CA PHE A 58 -6.75 -10.50 -0.78
C PHE A 58 -8.20 -10.17 -1.12
N PRO A 59 -9.19 -10.39 -0.22
CA PRO A 59 -10.56 -9.95 -0.48
C PRO A 59 -10.66 -8.44 -0.70
N ALA A 60 -10.04 -7.64 0.18
CA ALA A 60 -10.07 -6.19 0.05
C ALA A 60 -9.46 -5.69 -1.27
N LEU A 61 -8.32 -6.25 -1.68
CA LEU A 61 -7.69 -5.88 -2.95
C LEU A 61 -8.50 -6.27 -4.19
N ARG A 62 -9.30 -7.33 -4.12
CA ARG A 62 -10.18 -7.68 -5.25
C ARG A 62 -11.29 -6.67 -5.45
N GLU A 63 -11.81 -6.12 -4.37
CA GLU A 63 -12.94 -5.20 -4.35
C GLU A 63 -12.52 -3.74 -4.52
N ALA A 64 -11.28 -3.39 -4.16
CA ALA A 64 -10.81 -2.01 -4.16
C ALA A 64 -10.51 -1.48 -5.56
N ASP A 65 -10.83 -0.20 -5.80
CA ASP A 65 -10.40 0.58 -6.96
C ASP A 65 -9.00 1.15 -6.78
N ALA A 66 -8.63 1.45 -5.54
CA ALA A 66 -7.32 1.97 -5.17
C ALA A 66 -6.80 1.36 -3.87
N VAL A 67 -5.49 1.30 -3.73
CA VAL A 67 -4.80 0.93 -2.50
C VAL A 67 -3.87 2.03 -2.04
N VAL A 68 -3.91 2.36 -0.76
CA VAL A 68 -3.00 3.33 -0.13
C VAL A 68 -2.06 2.60 0.81
N LEU A 69 -0.76 2.66 0.54
CA LEU A 69 0.27 2.11 1.41
C LEU A 69 0.79 3.17 2.37
N LEU A 70 0.80 2.86 3.65
CA LEU A 70 1.41 3.70 4.68
C LEU A 70 2.82 3.16 4.96
N CYS A 71 3.83 3.88 4.48
CA CYS A 71 5.21 3.42 4.41
C CYS A 71 6.12 4.24 5.35
N PRO A 72 6.25 3.86 6.62
CA PRO A 72 7.33 4.41 7.42
C PRO A 72 8.67 3.92 6.85
N ASN A 73 9.62 4.85 6.74
CA ASN A 73 10.96 4.50 6.27
C ASN A 73 11.81 3.97 7.42
N TYR A 74 12.29 2.75 7.28
CA TYR A 74 13.27 2.13 8.16
C TYR A 74 14.48 1.69 7.34
N ASN A 75 15.62 2.36 7.53
CA ASN A 75 16.86 2.06 6.81
C ASN A 75 16.70 2.08 5.27
N ASP A 76 16.04 3.09 4.76
CA ASP A 76 15.83 3.30 3.32
C ASP A 76 15.12 2.13 2.61
N ALA A 77 14.25 1.45 3.34
CA ALA A 77 13.51 0.30 2.86
C ALA A 77 12.06 0.28 3.37
N LEU A 78 11.21 -0.45 2.65
CA LEU A 78 9.90 -0.83 3.13
C LEU A 78 10.02 -1.61 4.45
N SER A 79 9.08 -1.43 5.35
CA SER A 79 9.02 -2.25 6.56
C SER A 79 8.91 -3.73 6.22
N ALA A 80 9.40 -4.60 7.11
CA ALA A 80 9.35 -6.04 6.91
C ALA A 80 7.92 -6.55 6.60
N ASN A 81 6.92 -6.02 7.30
CA ASN A 81 5.53 -6.42 7.08
C ASN A 81 4.99 -5.97 5.71
N LEU A 82 5.33 -4.77 5.24
CA LEU A 82 4.96 -4.34 3.89
C LEU A 82 5.68 -5.17 2.82
N THR A 83 6.96 -5.48 3.02
CA THR A 83 7.74 -6.36 2.13
C THR A 83 7.10 -7.74 2.07
N ALA A 84 6.78 -8.35 3.21
CA ALA A 84 6.09 -9.63 3.29
C ALA A 84 4.73 -9.61 2.58
N ALA A 85 3.93 -8.55 2.79
CA ALA A 85 2.65 -8.39 2.11
C ALA A 85 2.83 -8.33 0.59
N VAL A 86 3.75 -7.49 0.09
CA VAL A 86 4.06 -7.36 -1.34
C VAL A 86 4.52 -8.69 -1.94
N ASN A 87 5.42 -9.42 -1.25
CA ASN A 87 5.87 -10.75 -1.68
C ASN A 87 4.70 -11.73 -1.81
N ARG A 88 3.80 -11.72 -0.84
CA ARG A 88 2.64 -12.62 -0.82
C ARG A 88 1.54 -12.25 -1.81
N LEU A 89 1.48 -11.02 -2.30
CA LEU A 89 0.59 -10.66 -3.41
C LEU A 89 0.86 -11.50 -4.67
N THR A 90 2.03 -12.11 -4.78
CA THR A 90 2.35 -13.04 -5.88
C THR A 90 1.31 -14.17 -6.00
N ALA A 91 0.79 -14.68 -4.89
CA ALA A 91 -0.24 -15.73 -4.93
C ALA A 91 -1.55 -15.20 -5.55
N LEU A 92 -1.99 -14.01 -5.16
CA LEU A 92 -3.19 -13.37 -5.71
C LEU A 92 -2.99 -12.99 -7.19
N TYR A 93 -1.82 -12.48 -7.54
CA TYR A 93 -1.48 -12.08 -8.92
C TYR A 93 -1.49 -13.26 -9.92
N ARG A 94 -1.42 -14.52 -9.45
CA ARG A 94 -1.59 -15.71 -10.30
C ARG A 94 -2.99 -15.83 -10.89
N ALA A 95 -4.00 -15.26 -10.23
CA ALA A 95 -5.40 -15.42 -10.56
C ALA A 95 -6.18 -14.11 -10.72
N ALA A 96 -5.53 -12.97 -10.51
CA ALA A 96 -6.14 -11.64 -10.60
C ALA A 96 -5.21 -10.66 -11.31
N SER A 97 -5.77 -9.74 -12.10
CA SER A 97 -5.08 -8.57 -12.63
C SER A 97 -5.25 -7.39 -11.66
N PHE A 98 -4.28 -6.49 -11.65
CA PHE A 98 -4.32 -5.24 -10.87
C PHE A 98 -4.25 -3.99 -11.77
N GLU A 99 -4.38 -4.16 -13.08
CA GLU A 99 -4.26 -3.08 -14.06
C GLU A 99 -5.38 -2.02 -13.94
N ASP A 100 -6.52 -2.42 -13.40
CA ASP A 100 -7.65 -1.54 -13.09
C ASP A 100 -7.50 -0.78 -11.76
N LYS A 101 -6.51 -1.15 -10.94
CA LYS A 101 -6.34 -0.64 -9.58
C LYS A 101 -5.23 0.40 -9.49
N ALA A 102 -5.52 1.53 -8.83
CA ALA A 102 -4.53 2.56 -8.58
C ALA A 102 -3.75 2.29 -7.28
N VAL A 103 -2.44 2.57 -7.27
CA VAL A 103 -1.63 2.54 -6.07
C VAL A 103 -1.24 3.95 -5.64
N PHE A 104 -1.42 4.21 -4.34
CA PHE A 104 -1.00 5.42 -3.65
C PHE A 104 -0.08 5.05 -2.49
N ALA A 105 0.79 5.96 -2.08
CA ALA A 105 1.64 5.75 -0.92
C ALA A 105 1.87 7.04 -0.15
N ILE A 106 1.88 6.93 1.17
CA ILE A 106 2.37 7.98 2.08
C ILE A 106 3.66 7.46 2.70
N VAL A 107 4.77 8.08 2.34
CA VAL A 107 6.11 7.74 2.82
C VAL A 107 6.55 8.79 3.82
N VAL A 108 6.92 8.38 5.03
CA VAL A 108 7.47 9.27 6.05
C VAL A 108 8.85 8.77 6.45
N SER A 109 9.85 9.63 6.27
CA SER A 109 11.25 9.36 6.61
C SER A 109 11.68 10.23 7.77
N GLY A 110 12.51 9.70 8.67
CA GLY A 110 13.09 10.50 9.73
C GLY A 110 14.12 11.50 9.23
N TYR A 111 14.83 11.17 8.15
CA TYR A 111 15.90 12.01 7.59
C TYR A 111 15.96 11.93 6.05
N SER A 112 16.30 10.78 5.50
CA SER A 112 16.53 10.57 4.06
C SER A 112 15.86 9.27 3.57
N GLY A 113 16.04 8.92 2.30
CA GLY A 113 15.66 7.63 1.73
C GLY A 113 14.17 7.43 1.45
N GLY A 114 13.35 8.47 1.56
CA GLY A 114 11.94 8.40 1.18
C GLY A 114 11.74 8.05 -0.28
N ASP A 115 12.60 8.54 -1.15
CA ASP A 115 12.66 8.25 -2.58
C ASP A 115 13.00 6.78 -2.85
N LEU A 116 13.88 6.17 -2.04
CA LEU A 116 14.20 4.75 -2.14
C LEU A 116 12.99 3.88 -1.78
N VAL A 117 12.27 4.23 -0.72
CA VAL A 117 11.01 3.55 -0.34
C VAL A 117 9.95 3.72 -1.42
N ALA A 118 9.77 4.93 -1.95
CA ALA A 118 8.84 5.19 -3.05
C ALA A 118 9.19 4.36 -4.29
N SER A 119 10.47 4.29 -4.64
CA SER A 119 10.96 3.47 -5.77
C SER A 119 10.67 1.97 -5.57
N GLN A 120 10.78 1.46 -4.35
CA GLN A 120 10.42 0.07 -4.02
C GLN A 120 8.93 -0.18 -4.20
N VAL A 121 8.06 0.75 -3.76
CA VAL A 121 6.61 0.66 -4.00
C VAL A 121 6.30 0.60 -5.50
N VAL A 122 6.83 1.54 -6.27
CA VAL A 122 6.61 1.60 -7.72
C VAL A 122 7.11 0.33 -8.41
N SER A 123 8.33 -0.09 -8.12
CA SER A 123 8.92 -1.29 -8.72
C SER A 123 8.13 -2.55 -8.39
N ALA A 124 7.77 -2.74 -7.11
CA ALA A 124 7.12 -3.95 -6.66
C ALA A 124 5.64 -4.04 -7.05
N LEU A 125 4.93 -2.94 -7.12
CA LEU A 125 3.50 -2.93 -7.43
C LEU A 125 3.21 -2.53 -8.86
N CYS A 126 3.76 -1.42 -9.36
CA CYS A 126 3.42 -0.97 -10.71
C CYS A 126 4.16 -1.79 -11.77
N VAL A 127 5.49 -1.93 -11.66
CA VAL A 127 6.28 -2.65 -12.67
C VAL A 127 6.06 -4.15 -12.59
N ASN A 128 6.07 -4.73 -11.39
CA ASN A 128 6.01 -6.18 -11.21
C ASN A 128 4.59 -6.75 -11.21
N LYS A 129 3.59 -6.00 -10.76
CA LYS A 129 2.21 -6.49 -10.59
C LYS A 129 1.14 -5.71 -11.37
N GLY A 130 1.55 -4.65 -12.08
CA GLY A 130 0.68 -3.96 -13.03
C GLY A 130 -0.31 -2.96 -12.43
N PHE A 131 -0.15 -2.55 -11.16
CA PHE A 131 -0.95 -1.46 -10.62
C PHE A 131 -0.71 -0.16 -11.37
N ARG A 132 -1.74 0.65 -11.53
CA ARG A 132 -1.60 2.00 -12.09
C ARG A 132 -0.97 2.96 -11.07
N LEU A 133 -0.09 3.82 -11.53
CA LEU A 133 0.51 4.91 -10.74
C LEU A 133 -0.05 6.26 -11.23
N PRO A 134 -1.09 6.80 -10.59
CA PRO A 134 -1.62 8.10 -10.97
C PRO A 134 -0.65 9.26 -10.67
N PRO A 135 -0.81 10.42 -11.33
CA PRO A 135 -0.09 11.63 -10.95
C PRO A 135 -0.32 11.97 -9.47
N GLY A 136 0.76 12.35 -8.76
CA GLY A 136 0.66 12.70 -7.36
C GLY A 136 0.29 11.57 -6.40
N ALA A 137 0.42 10.31 -6.84
CA ALA A 137 0.07 9.14 -6.03
C ALA A 137 1.00 8.91 -4.83
N ILE A 138 2.18 9.52 -4.81
CA ILE A 138 3.14 9.33 -3.73
C ILE A 138 3.35 10.65 -2.99
N LEU A 139 2.96 10.66 -1.72
CA LEU A 139 3.26 11.74 -0.78
C LEU A 139 4.48 11.34 0.04
N MET A 140 5.58 12.11 -0.09
CA MET A 140 6.82 11.90 0.67
C MET A 140 7.06 13.07 1.61
N GLU A 141 7.21 12.77 2.90
CA GLU A 141 7.47 13.77 3.92
C GLU A 141 8.64 13.34 4.82
N THR A 142 9.37 14.35 5.32
CA THR A 142 10.47 14.12 6.25
C THR A 142 10.11 14.68 7.62
N ALA A 143 9.98 13.81 8.61
CA ALA A 143 9.65 14.17 9.98
C ALA A 143 10.06 13.05 10.94
N ASN A 144 10.77 13.39 12.00
CA ASN A 144 11.35 12.42 12.92
C ASN A 144 10.50 12.20 14.19
N ASP A 145 9.88 13.27 14.69
CA ASP A 145 9.11 13.19 15.92
C ASP A 145 7.64 12.90 15.68
N ALA A 146 6.98 12.30 16.66
CA ALA A 146 5.55 12.04 16.62
C ALA A 146 4.76 13.33 16.35
N GLY A 147 3.86 13.30 15.37
CA GLY A 147 3.05 14.45 14.96
C GLY A 147 3.82 15.57 14.24
N ALA A 148 5.15 15.48 14.09
CA ALA A 148 5.92 16.51 13.39
C ALA A 148 5.53 16.65 11.92
N ALA A 149 5.18 15.56 11.26
CA ALA A 149 4.75 15.56 9.87
C ALA A 149 3.52 16.48 9.63
N LEU A 150 2.62 16.57 10.61
CA LEU A 150 1.44 17.45 10.52
C LEU A 150 1.77 18.94 10.69
N ARG A 151 2.98 19.27 11.13
CA ARG A 151 3.43 20.66 11.34
C ARG A 151 4.34 21.17 10.23
N LEU A 152 4.57 20.37 9.19
CA LEU A 152 5.40 20.76 8.06
C LEU A 152 4.74 21.91 7.27
N PRO A 153 5.51 22.90 6.81
CA PRO A 153 4.98 23.99 6.00
C PRO A 153 4.24 23.47 4.76
N GLY A 154 3.01 23.93 4.55
CA GLY A 154 2.18 23.56 3.39
C GLY A 154 1.66 22.13 3.37
N ILE A 155 1.76 21.37 4.47
CA ILE A 155 1.32 19.99 4.53
C ILE A 155 -0.16 19.83 4.23
N GLU A 156 -1.02 20.71 4.74
CA GLU A 156 -2.46 20.62 4.50
C GLU A 156 -2.83 20.69 3.01
N GLY A 157 -2.19 21.58 2.25
CA GLY A 157 -2.40 21.67 0.80
C GLY A 157 -1.85 20.46 0.02
N ARG A 158 -0.80 19.78 0.55
CA ARG A 158 -0.32 18.52 -0.05
C ARG A 158 -1.27 17.35 0.24
N LEU A 159 -1.82 17.28 1.45
CA LEU A 159 -2.81 16.28 1.84
C LEU A 159 -4.12 16.47 1.07
N GLU A 160 -4.53 17.72 0.85
CA GLU A 160 -5.71 18.04 0.03
C GLU A 160 -5.54 17.52 -1.40
N ARG A 161 -4.45 17.90 -2.08
CA ARG A 161 -4.15 17.40 -3.43
C ARG A 161 -4.03 15.87 -3.50
N PHE A 162 -3.43 15.25 -2.49
CA PHE A 162 -3.35 13.80 -2.44
C PHE A 162 -4.74 13.15 -2.33
N ALA A 163 -5.64 13.71 -1.51
CA ALA A 163 -7.02 13.25 -1.38
C ALA A 163 -7.81 13.46 -2.68
N GLU A 164 -7.68 14.62 -3.33
CA GLU A 164 -8.30 14.91 -4.62
C GLU A 164 -7.84 13.92 -5.69
N ASN A 165 -6.53 13.71 -5.83
CA ASN A 165 -5.97 12.75 -6.79
C ASN A 165 -6.47 11.31 -6.52
N LEU A 166 -6.64 10.93 -5.26
CA LEU A 166 -7.20 9.64 -4.89
C LEU A 166 -8.66 9.52 -5.33
N LEU A 167 -9.49 10.52 -5.02
CA LEU A 167 -10.90 10.52 -5.39
C LEU A 167 -11.12 10.55 -6.92
N GLU A 168 -10.24 11.18 -7.67
CA GLU A 168 -10.30 11.16 -9.14
C GLU A 168 -10.18 9.75 -9.72
N GLN A 169 -9.43 8.87 -9.06
CA GLN A 169 -9.27 7.48 -9.51
C GLN A 169 -10.49 6.61 -9.24
N LEU A 170 -11.35 7.00 -8.31
CA LEU A 170 -12.56 6.27 -7.96
C LEU A 170 -13.76 6.63 -8.85
N LYS A 171 -13.65 7.67 -9.66
CA LYS A 171 -14.71 8.17 -10.55
C LYS A 171 -14.60 7.63 -11.99
N LEU A 172 -13.58 6.80 -12.26
CA LEU A 172 -13.32 6.17 -13.53
C LEU A 172 -13.92 4.76 -13.59
#